data_29df12a55f4e2f51a78ba58ff8e490cc
#
_entry.id   29df12a55f4e2f51a78ba58ff8e490cc
#
_cell.length_a   1.000
_cell.length_b   1.000
_cell.length_c   1.000
_cell.angle_alpha   90.00
_cell.angle_beta   90.00
_cell.angle_gamma   90.00
#
_symmetry.space_group_name_H-M   'P 1'
#
loop_
_entity.id
_entity.type
_entity.pdbx_description
1 polymer ?
#
loop_
_entity_poly.entity_id
_entity_poly.type
_entity_poly.pdbx_seq_one_letter_code
_entity_poly.pdbx_strand_id
1 'polypeptide(L)'
;MDVSGPPTAISPAPGGDRESARWLEGLTGSRREETVGRLREWLLGISRAEVNRRRAQLGFGGPELDDIAEQAASDATVAVLAKVGEFRGESRFTTWAAKFAILEVSNKVGRNLWRKGGVHLDPDAWEQMPDRFGLGAGREVEGRELLAALRVAVETQLSARQRRVFEAIVLNEVPLDVLVVELDSNRNAIYKTLFDARRKLRTELVANGYLDS
;
A
#
# COMPACT_ATOMS: atom_id res chain seq x y z
N MET A 1 -2.81 -8.76 -45.15
CA MET A 1 -3.28 -9.89 -44.29
C MET A 1 -3.53 -9.30 -42.91
N ASP A 2 -4.81 -9.02 -42.69
CA ASP A 2 -5.33 -8.39 -41.50
C ASP A 2 -5.54 -9.51 -40.45
N VAL A 3 -4.87 -9.43 -39.29
CA VAL A 3 -5.05 -10.36 -38.17
C VAL A 3 -5.52 -9.59 -36.93
N SER A 4 -6.68 -8.92 -37.12
CA SER A 4 -7.44 -8.44 -35.96
C SER A 4 -8.33 -9.58 -35.45
N GLY A 5 -7.78 -10.42 -34.60
CA GLY A 5 -8.57 -11.36 -33.79
C GLY A 5 -9.40 -10.61 -32.75
N PRO A 6 -10.64 -11.03 -32.46
CA PRO A 6 -11.47 -10.39 -31.45
C PRO A 6 -10.81 -10.54 -30.05
N PRO A 7 -11.00 -9.57 -29.14
CA PRO A 7 -10.46 -9.66 -27.79
C PRO A 7 -11.01 -10.91 -27.10
N THR A 8 -10.12 -11.72 -26.59
CA THR A 8 -10.43 -12.95 -25.84
C THR A 8 -11.36 -12.62 -24.68
N ALA A 9 -12.55 -13.17 -24.71
CA ALA A 9 -13.51 -13.05 -23.62
C ALA A 9 -12.86 -13.61 -22.33
N ILE A 10 -12.69 -12.74 -21.35
CA ILE A 10 -12.18 -13.12 -20.04
C ILE A 10 -13.27 -13.96 -19.36
N SER A 11 -13.09 -15.26 -19.38
CA SER A 11 -13.97 -16.20 -18.65
C SER A 11 -13.72 -16.03 -17.15
N PRO A 12 -14.76 -15.77 -16.30
CA PRO A 12 -14.55 -15.65 -14.87
C PRO A 12 -14.04 -16.97 -14.30
N ALA A 13 -12.93 -16.91 -13.57
CA ALA A 13 -12.42 -18.04 -12.82
C ALA A 13 -13.47 -18.51 -11.79
N PRO A 14 -13.54 -19.83 -11.46
CA PRO A 14 -14.50 -20.37 -10.51
C PRO A 14 -14.18 -19.85 -9.10
N GLY A 15 -14.90 -18.82 -8.65
CA GLY A 15 -14.74 -18.13 -7.37
C GLY A 15 -15.10 -16.65 -7.40
N GLY A 16 -15.31 -16.07 -8.58
CA GLY A 16 -15.75 -14.68 -8.73
C GLY A 16 -17.21 -14.51 -8.28
N ASP A 17 -17.43 -13.65 -7.28
CA ASP A 17 -18.78 -13.31 -6.88
C ASP A 17 -19.53 -12.53 -7.98
N ARG A 18 -20.86 -12.53 -7.91
CA ARG A 18 -21.72 -11.82 -8.89
C ARG A 18 -21.39 -10.32 -8.98
N GLU A 19 -20.87 -9.74 -7.93
CA GLU A 19 -20.48 -8.34 -7.87
C GLU A 19 -19.25 -8.09 -8.74
N SER A 20 -18.21 -8.91 -8.59
CA SER A 20 -16.98 -8.82 -9.41
C SER A 20 -17.31 -9.00 -10.89
N ALA A 21 -18.18 -9.93 -11.26
CA ALA A 21 -18.60 -10.14 -12.63
C ALA A 21 -19.29 -8.88 -13.21
N ARG A 22 -20.18 -8.23 -12.45
CA ARG A 22 -20.85 -6.98 -12.85
C ARG A 22 -19.87 -5.83 -13.07
N TRP A 23 -18.85 -5.71 -12.22
CA TRP A 23 -17.81 -4.72 -12.41
C TRP A 23 -17.05 -4.95 -13.71
N LEU A 24 -16.58 -6.16 -13.96
CA LEU A 24 -15.83 -6.52 -15.16
C LEU A 24 -16.66 -6.31 -16.43
N GLU A 25 -17.91 -6.80 -16.44
CA GLU A 25 -18.83 -6.61 -17.56
C GLU A 25 -19.08 -5.12 -17.85
N GLY A 26 -19.33 -4.34 -16.78
CA GLY A 26 -19.55 -2.91 -16.92
C GLY A 26 -18.33 -2.16 -17.45
N LEU A 27 -17.12 -2.51 -16.99
CA LEU A 27 -15.87 -1.86 -17.42
C LEU A 27 -15.42 -2.22 -18.83
N THR A 28 -15.85 -3.38 -19.36
CA THR A 28 -15.50 -3.86 -20.71
C THR A 28 -16.64 -3.71 -21.74
N GLY A 29 -17.87 -3.48 -21.28
CA GLY A 29 -19.07 -3.41 -22.11
C GLY A 29 -19.51 -2.01 -22.51
N SER A 30 -20.76 -1.92 -23.00
CA SER A 30 -21.36 -0.66 -23.48
C SER A 30 -21.62 0.40 -22.39
N ARG A 31 -21.67 0.00 -21.11
CA ARG A 31 -21.84 0.90 -19.96
C ARG A 31 -20.54 1.32 -19.31
N ARG A 32 -19.44 1.30 -20.08
CA ARG A 32 -18.10 1.55 -19.57
C ARG A 32 -17.98 2.92 -18.90
N GLU A 33 -18.46 3.96 -19.51
CA GLU A 33 -18.35 5.33 -18.98
C GLU A 33 -19.06 5.48 -17.63
N GLU A 34 -20.30 5.01 -17.53
CA GLU A 34 -21.07 4.98 -16.27
C GLU A 34 -20.34 4.18 -15.18
N THR A 35 -19.82 3.00 -15.57
CA THR A 35 -19.13 2.11 -14.61
C THR A 35 -17.80 2.71 -14.15
N VAL A 36 -17.08 3.41 -15.02
CA VAL A 36 -15.85 4.14 -14.65
C VAL A 36 -16.17 5.28 -13.68
N GLY A 37 -17.25 6.03 -13.91
CA GLY A 37 -17.73 7.05 -12.98
C GLY A 37 -18.01 6.48 -11.57
N ARG A 38 -18.75 5.38 -11.49
CA ARG A 38 -19.03 4.67 -10.24
C ARG A 38 -17.75 4.14 -9.56
N LEU A 39 -16.82 3.60 -10.35
CA LEU A 39 -15.54 3.13 -9.85
C LEU A 39 -14.74 4.28 -9.21
N ARG A 40 -14.68 5.43 -9.89
CA ARG A 40 -13.98 6.62 -9.39
C ARG A 40 -14.60 7.12 -8.08
N GLU A 41 -15.92 7.22 -8.00
CA GLU A 41 -16.62 7.63 -6.78
C GLU A 41 -16.34 6.68 -5.61
N TRP A 42 -16.36 5.38 -5.89
CA TRP A 42 -16.07 4.38 -4.88
C TRP A 42 -14.61 4.45 -4.42
N LEU A 43 -13.64 4.57 -5.35
CA LEU A 43 -12.22 4.74 -5.02
C LEU A 43 -11.96 6.05 -4.26
N LEU A 44 -12.72 7.11 -4.54
CA LEU A 44 -12.65 8.36 -3.80
C LEU A 44 -13.07 8.17 -2.33
N GLY A 45 -14.14 7.41 -2.08
CA GLY A 45 -14.53 7.03 -0.72
C GLY A 45 -13.39 6.32 0.04
N ILE A 46 -12.73 5.36 -0.61
CA ILE A 46 -11.58 4.65 -0.04
C ILE A 46 -10.40 5.62 0.20
N SER A 47 -10.09 6.48 -0.78
CA SER A 47 -9.00 7.44 -0.66
C SER A 47 -9.23 8.43 0.49
N ARG A 48 -10.44 8.96 0.65
CA ARG A 48 -10.80 9.84 1.77
C ARG A 48 -10.67 9.14 3.12
N ALA A 49 -11.14 7.91 3.23
CA ALA A 49 -11.00 7.12 4.45
C ALA A 49 -9.53 6.90 4.81
N GLU A 50 -8.70 6.57 3.83
CA GLU A 50 -7.28 6.32 4.01
C GLU A 50 -6.49 7.59 4.36
N VAL A 51 -6.78 8.72 3.71
CA VAL A 51 -6.20 10.03 4.05
C VAL A 51 -6.59 10.45 5.48
N ASN A 52 -7.86 10.25 5.87
CA ASN A 52 -8.33 10.55 7.22
C ASN A 52 -7.64 9.70 8.28
N ARG A 53 -7.42 8.41 7.99
CA ARG A 53 -6.68 7.50 8.88
C ARG A 53 -5.27 8.00 9.17
N ARG A 54 -4.65 8.67 8.19
CA ARG A 54 -3.27 9.20 8.27
C ARG A 54 -3.21 10.67 8.68
N ARG A 55 -4.34 11.30 8.96
CA ARG A 55 -4.43 12.74 9.25
C ARG A 55 -3.50 13.18 10.38
N ALA A 56 -3.40 12.38 11.45
CA ALA A 56 -2.54 12.69 12.58
C ALA A 56 -1.05 12.80 12.21
N GLN A 57 -0.60 12.04 11.19
CA GLN A 57 0.78 12.02 10.72
C GLN A 57 1.09 13.18 9.78
N LEU A 58 0.06 13.78 9.17
CA LEU A 58 0.25 14.74 8.08
C LEU A 58 0.50 16.18 8.55
N GLY A 59 0.13 16.52 9.79
CA GLY A 59 0.30 17.88 10.36
C GLY A 59 -0.40 18.99 9.57
N PHE A 60 -1.29 18.63 8.63
CA PHE A 60 -2.10 19.55 7.85
C PHE A 60 -3.53 19.01 7.71
N GLY A 61 -4.49 19.86 7.35
CA GLY A 61 -5.90 19.49 7.33
C GLY A 61 -6.69 20.28 6.28
N GLY A 62 -7.99 20.02 6.24
CA GLY A 62 -8.90 20.74 5.36
C GLY A 62 -8.68 20.46 3.87
N PRO A 63 -8.68 21.49 3.01
CA PRO A 63 -8.68 21.33 1.55
C PRO A 63 -7.52 20.48 0.99
N GLU A 64 -6.34 20.52 1.61
CA GLU A 64 -5.17 19.76 1.14
C GLU A 64 -5.38 18.24 1.25
N LEU A 65 -6.12 17.77 2.25
CA LEU A 65 -6.44 16.36 2.41
C LEU A 65 -7.44 15.89 1.34
N ASP A 66 -8.41 16.74 1.01
CA ASP A 66 -9.39 16.46 -0.04
C ASP A 66 -8.70 16.41 -1.42
N ASP A 67 -7.76 17.32 -1.71
CA ASP A 67 -6.98 17.32 -2.93
C ASP A 67 -6.16 16.04 -3.08
N ILE A 68 -5.53 15.56 -2.00
CA ILE A 68 -4.79 14.30 -2.00
C ILE A 68 -5.73 13.13 -2.31
N ALA A 69 -6.90 13.09 -1.69
CA ALA A 69 -7.87 12.02 -1.89
C ALA A 69 -8.41 12.00 -3.33
N GLU A 70 -8.76 13.16 -3.89
CA GLU A 70 -9.25 13.31 -5.26
C GLU A 70 -8.19 12.88 -6.30
N GLN A 71 -6.96 13.35 -6.14
CA GLN A 71 -5.85 12.96 -7.02
C GLN A 71 -5.55 11.46 -6.91
N ALA A 72 -5.54 10.91 -5.68
CA ALA A 72 -5.31 9.48 -5.47
C ALA A 72 -6.39 8.63 -6.11
N ALA A 73 -7.66 9.01 -5.99
CA ALA A 73 -8.78 8.32 -6.62
C ALA A 73 -8.71 8.35 -8.15
N SER A 74 -8.30 9.50 -8.71
CA SER A 74 -8.15 9.64 -10.17
C SER A 74 -7.03 8.74 -10.70
N ASP A 75 -5.85 8.77 -10.07
CA ASP A 75 -4.71 7.94 -10.47
C ASP A 75 -5.00 6.44 -10.26
N ALA A 76 -5.66 6.09 -9.15
CA ALA A 76 -6.09 4.72 -8.88
C ALA A 76 -7.09 4.22 -9.94
N THR A 77 -8.02 5.07 -10.39
CA THR A 77 -8.96 4.72 -11.46
C THR A 77 -8.22 4.40 -12.75
N VAL A 78 -7.28 5.23 -13.16
CA VAL A 78 -6.44 4.99 -14.34
C VAL A 78 -5.66 3.68 -14.20
N ALA A 79 -5.05 3.44 -13.04
CA ALA A 79 -4.28 2.23 -12.77
C ALA A 79 -5.13 0.96 -12.78
N VAL A 80 -6.35 1.00 -12.21
CA VAL A 80 -7.32 -0.11 -12.26
C VAL A 80 -7.72 -0.39 -13.71
N LEU A 81 -8.05 0.63 -14.50
CA LEU A 81 -8.44 0.46 -15.90
C LEU A 81 -7.31 -0.13 -16.74
N ALA A 82 -6.07 0.29 -16.51
CA ALA A 82 -4.90 -0.25 -17.20
C ALA A 82 -4.65 -1.73 -16.87
N LYS A 83 -5.05 -2.18 -15.67
CA LYS A 83 -4.78 -3.53 -15.16
C LYS A 83 -6.01 -4.41 -14.99
N VAL A 84 -7.17 -3.96 -15.41
CA VAL A 84 -8.41 -4.74 -15.27
C VAL A 84 -8.32 -6.11 -15.97
N GLY A 85 -7.60 -6.19 -17.09
CA GLY A 85 -7.34 -7.45 -17.80
C GLY A 85 -6.42 -8.43 -17.05
N GLU A 86 -5.69 -7.98 -16.05
CA GLU A 86 -4.82 -8.80 -15.19
C GLU A 86 -5.55 -9.35 -13.95
N PHE A 87 -6.80 -8.97 -13.74
CA PHE A 87 -7.58 -9.43 -12.60
C PHE A 87 -7.89 -10.93 -12.69
N ARG A 88 -7.39 -11.72 -11.74
CA ARG A 88 -7.45 -13.20 -11.75
C ARG A 88 -8.65 -13.79 -11.00
N GLY A 89 -9.47 -12.96 -10.32
CA GLY A 89 -10.58 -13.44 -9.51
C GLY A 89 -10.20 -14.12 -8.19
N GLU A 90 -8.96 -13.98 -7.75
CA GLU A 90 -8.44 -14.54 -6.48
C GLU A 90 -9.01 -13.81 -5.24
N SER A 91 -9.62 -12.67 -5.43
CA SER A 91 -10.34 -11.87 -4.44
C SER A 91 -11.54 -11.19 -5.07
N ARG A 92 -12.39 -10.51 -4.29
CA ARG A 92 -13.41 -9.62 -4.87
C ARG A 92 -12.75 -8.50 -5.65
N PHE A 93 -13.38 -8.09 -6.76
CA PHE A 93 -12.91 -6.97 -7.58
C PHE A 93 -12.69 -5.70 -6.74
N THR A 94 -13.63 -5.39 -5.85
CA THR A 94 -13.53 -4.25 -4.93
C THR A 94 -12.32 -4.35 -4.02
N THR A 95 -12.01 -5.51 -3.45
CA THR A 95 -10.81 -5.73 -2.64
C THR A 95 -9.52 -5.52 -3.44
N TRP A 96 -9.50 -6.00 -4.69
CA TRP A 96 -8.36 -5.82 -5.57
C TRP A 96 -8.20 -4.34 -5.97
N ALA A 97 -9.27 -3.67 -6.37
CA ALA A 97 -9.26 -2.27 -6.79
C ALA A 97 -8.92 -1.30 -5.63
N ALA A 98 -9.38 -1.59 -4.40
CA ALA A 98 -9.03 -0.78 -3.22
C ALA A 98 -7.52 -0.66 -2.98
N LYS A 99 -6.74 -1.69 -3.30
CA LYS A 99 -5.28 -1.67 -3.14
C LYS A 99 -4.63 -0.54 -3.95
N PHE A 100 -5.18 -0.20 -5.11
CA PHE A 100 -4.67 0.90 -5.94
C PHE A 100 -4.92 2.26 -5.26
N ALA A 101 -6.11 2.49 -4.70
CA ALA A 101 -6.39 3.73 -3.96
C ALA A 101 -5.49 3.89 -2.73
N ILE A 102 -5.33 2.82 -1.94
CA ILE A 102 -4.47 2.82 -0.76
C ILE A 102 -3.01 3.12 -1.16
N LEU A 103 -2.52 2.50 -2.24
CA LEU A 103 -1.17 2.72 -2.74
C LEU A 103 -0.97 4.17 -3.23
N GLU A 104 -1.95 4.72 -3.98
CA GLU A 104 -1.84 6.09 -4.48
C GLU A 104 -1.92 7.13 -3.35
N VAL A 105 -2.74 6.91 -2.32
CA VAL A 105 -2.73 7.75 -1.11
C VAL A 105 -1.36 7.68 -0.45
N SER A 106 -0.79 6.49 -0.24
CA SER A 106 0.54 6.33 0.36
C SER A 106 1.61 7.08 -0.42
N ASN A 107 1.59 6.96 -1.75
CA ASN A 107 2.53 7.66 -2.62
C ASN A 107 2.42 9.19 -2.51
N LYS A 108 1.19 9.73 -2.48
CA LYS A 108 0.95 11.18 -2.41
C LYS A 108 1.26 11.76 -1.04
N VAL A 109 0.87 11.05 0.02
CA VAL A 109 1.20 11.42 1.39
C VAL A 109 2.71 11.45 1.60
N GLY A 110 3.41 10.40 1.21
CA GLY A 110 4.86 10.31 1.34
C GLY A 110 5.58 11.44 0.57
N ARG A 111 5.16 11.76 -0.67
CA ARG A 111 5.73 12.89 -1.44
C ARG A 111 5.44 14.25 -0.80
N ASN A 112 4.30 14.41 -0.15
CA ASN A 112 3.95 15.66 0.50
C ASN A 112 4.77 15.87 1.78
N LEU A 113 4.90 14.84 2.60
CA LEU A 113 5.78 14.83 3.77
C LEU A 113 7.23 15.14 3.38
N TRP A 114 7.74 14.52 2.31
CA TRP A 114 9.06 14.80 1.77
C TRP A 114 9.26 16.27 1.38
N ARG A 115 8.31 16.87 0.66
CA ARG A 115 8.39 18.29 0.25
C ARG A 115 8.43 19.28 1.40
N LYS A 116 7.81 18.93 2.54
CA LYS A 116 7.69 19.83 3.71
C LYS A 116 8.89 19.77 4.68
N GLY A 117 9.87 18.89 4.50
CA GLY A 117 11.02 18.89 5.40
C GLY A 117 11.89 17.64 5.41
N GLY A 118 11.79 16.80 4.37
CA GLY A 118 12.51 15.53 4.33
C GLY A 118 11.76 14.39 5.04
N VAL A 119 12.36 13.20 5.02
CA VAL A 119 11.84 12.07 5.79
C VAL A 119 12.17 12.30 7.26
N HIS A 120 11.30 13.02 7.96
CA HIS A 120 11.26 12.94 9.41
C HIS A 120 10.64 11.57 9.75
N LEU A 121 11.49 10.66 10.19
CA LEU A 121 11.02 9.40 10.75
C LEU A 121 10.25 9.76 12.02
N ASP A 122 8.96 9.48 12.02
CA ASP A 122 8.11 9.70 13.18
C ASP A 122 8.58 8.78 14.31
N PRO A 123 9.07 9.30 15.42
CA PRO A 123 9.48 8.47 16.56
C PRO A 123 8.32 7.61 17.10
N ASP A 124 7.08 8.11 16.95
CA ASP A 124 5.87 7.46 17.43
C ASP A 124 5.28 6.47 16.41
N ALA A 125 5.91 6.34 15.23
CA ALA A 125 5.46 5.39 14.20
C ALA A 125 5.44 3.94 14.71
N TRP A 126 6.26 3.62 15.69
CA TRP A 126 6.26 2.32 16.37
C TRP A 126 4.99 2.08 17.18
N GLU A 127 4.46 3.09 17.84
CA GLU A 127 3.24 3.00 18.64
C GLU A 127 1.99 2.78 17.80
N GLN A 128 2.01 3.24 16.55
CA GLN A 128 0.90 3.08 15.60
C GLN A 128 0.95 1.75 14.83
N MET A 129 2.04 0.99 14.97
CA MET A 129 2.21 -0.30 14.27
C MET A 129 1.14 -1.35 14.60
N PRO A 130 0.71 -1.54 15.88
CA PRO A 130 -0.33 -2.51 16.20
C PRO A 130 -1.62 -2.33 15.39
N ASP A 131 -2.08 -1.10 15.26
CA ASP A 131 -3.29 -0.76 14.51
C ASP A 131 -3.14 -1.02 13.01
N ARG A 132 -1.95 -0.80 12.47
CA ARG A 132 -1.65 -1.04 11.05
C ARG A 132 -1.66 -2.51 10.66
N PHE A 133 -1.30 -3.39 11.60
CA PHE A 133 -1.32 -4.85 11.38
C PHE A 133 -2.62 -5.52 11.82
N GLY A 134 -3.63 -4.73 12.27
CA GLY A 134 -4.92 -5.28 12.70
C GLY A 134 -4.80 -6.18 13.94
N LEU A 135 -3.81 -5.94 14.79
CA LEU A 135 -3.63 -6.61 16.06
C LEU A 135 -4.64 -6.04 17.06
N GLY A 136 -5.93 -6.39 16.87
CA GLY A 136 -7.00 -5.96 17.77
C GLY A 136 -6.85 -6.51 19.18
N ALA A 137 -7.61 -5.94 20.12
CA ALA A 137 -7.51 -6.04 21.58
C ALA A 137 -7.43 -7.46 22.22
N GLY A 138 -7.68 -8.53 21.48
CA GLY A 138 -7.60 -9.90 21.99
C GLY A 138 -6.23 -10.58 21.89
N ARG A 139 -5.26 -9.97 21.22
CA ARG A 139 -3.87 -10.45 21.08
C ARG A 139 -2.85 -9.39 21.56
N GLU A 140 -3.27 -8.50 22.40
CA GLU A 140 -2.51 -7.31 22.79
C GLU A 140 -1.17 -7.61 23.47
N VAL A 141 -1.08 -8.65 24.29
CA VAL A 141 0.15 -8.95 25.06
C VAL A 141 1.22 -9.53 24.13
N GLU A 142 0.90 -10.59 23.39
CA GLU A 142 1.82 -11.22 22.44
C GLU A 142 2.24 -10.26 21.31
N GLY A 143 1.31 -9.43 20.84
CA GLY A 143 1.57 -8.42 19.81
C GLY A 143 2.51 -7.31 20.31
N ARG A 144 2.39 -6.87 21.55
CA ARG A 144 3.27 -5.85 22.14
C ARG A 144 4.67 -6.40 22.40
N GLU A 145 4.79 -7.62 22.87
CA GLU A 145 6.09 -8.29 23.07
C GLU A 145 6.82 -8.48 21.73
N LEU A 146 6.12 -8.94 20.70
CA LEU A 146 6.67 -9.06 19.34
C LEU A 146 7.14 -7.71 18.80
N LEU A 147 6.35 -6.63 18.98
CA LEU A 147 6.74 -5.29 18.52
C LEU A 147 7.93 -4.74 19.28
N ALA A 148 8.00 -4.95 20.59
CA ALA A 148 9.16 -4.57 21.40
C ALA A 148 10.42 -5.32 20.93
N ALA A 149 10.31 -6.63 20.70
CA ALA A 149 11.40 -7.45 20.18
C ALA A 149 11.83 -7.02 18.77
N LEU A 150 10.87 -6.70 17.89
CA LEU A 150 11.15 -6.17 16.54
C LEU A 150 11.90 -4.84 16.62
N ARG A 151 11.48 -3.92 17.49
CA ARG A 151 12.16 -2.63 17.71
C ARG A 151 13.61 -2.83 18.12
N VAL A 152 13.85 -3.67 19.12
CA VAL A 152 15.20 -4.03 19.58
C VAL A 152 16.01 -4.65 18.42
N ALA A 153 15.43 -5.58 17.65
CA ALA A 153 16.09 -6.20 16.51
C ALA A 153 16.44 -5.18 15.41
N VAL A 154 15.57 -4.20 15.13
CA VAL A 154 15.87 -3.13 14.19
C VAL A 154 17.04 -2.28 14.66
N GLU A 155 17.12 -1.98 15.94
CA GLU A 155 18.19 -1.17 16.51
C GLU A 155 19.53 -1.92 16.57
N THR A 156 19.51 -3.23 16.82
CA THR A 156 20.73 -4.02 17.10
C THR A 156 21.25 -4.80 15.89
N GLN A 157 20.36 -5.31 15.03
CA GLN A 157 20.74 -6.22 13.93
C GLN A 157 20.91 -5.52 12.58
N LEU A 158 20.27 -4.35 12.38
CA LEU A 158 20.34 -3.65 11.11
C LEU A 158 21.50 -2.65 11.05
N SER A 159 22.19 -2.61 9.90
CA SER A 159 23.09 -1.51 9.63
C SER A 159 22.32 -0.17 9.52
N ALA A 160 23.02 0.96 9.68
CA ALA A 160 22.37 2.28 9.58
C ALA A 160 21.57 2.46 8.28
N ARG A 161 22.12 1.99 7.13
CA ARG A 161 21.42 2.03 5.85
C ARG A 161 20.20 1.11 5.82
N GLN A 162 20.31 -0.12 6.35
CA GLN A 162 19.19 -1.06 6.40
C GLN A 162 18.07 -0.54 7.30
N ARG A 163 18.43 0.02 8.46
CA ARG A 163 17.48 0.64 9.40
C ARG A 163 16.74 1.78 8.73
N ARG A 164 17.45 2.73 8.13
CA ARG A 164 16.85 3.88 7.46
C ARG A 164 15.88 3.46 6.35
N VAL A 165 16.25 2.48 5.52
CA VAL A 165 15.36 1.96 4.47
C VAL A 165 14.14 1.25 5.06
N PHE A 166 14.34 0.44 6.11
CA PHE A 166 13.26 -0.27 6.78
C PHE A 166 12.27 0.71 7.43
N GLU A 167 12.75 1.64 8.24
CA GLU A 167 11.94 2.64 8.92
C GLU A 167 11.18 3.52 7.92
N ALA A 168 11.86 3.98 6.88
CA ALA A 168 11.22 4.79 5.86
C ALA A 168 10.09 4.05 5.14
N ILE A 169 10.31 2.82 4.69
CA ILE A 169 9.31 2.09 3.90
C ILE A 169 8.24 1.45 4.79
N VAL A 170 8.63 0.83 5.90
CA VAL A 170 7.73 0.00 6.70
C VAL A 170 6.98 0.82 7.76
N LEU A 171 7.67 1.74 8.42
CA LEU A 171 7.06 2.55 9.48
C LEU A 171 6.41 3.83 8.93
N ASN A 172 7.10 4.50 8.02
CA ASN A 172 6.69 5.81 7.53
C ASN A 172 6.06 5.77 6.13
N GLU A 173 5.99 4.58 5.51
CA GLU A 173 5.37 4.36 4.19
C GLU A 173 5.90 5.32 3.10
N VAL A 174 7.19 5.70 3.20
CA VAL A 174 7.82 6.59 2.22
C VAL A 174 7.86 5.91 0.85
N PRO A 175 7.41 6.58 -0.21
CA PRO A 175 7.45 6.03 -1.55
C PRO A 175 8.87 5.70 -1.99
N LEU A 176 9.00 4.60 -2.72
CA LEU A 176 10.29 4.11 -3.18
C LEU A 176 11.03 5.10 -4.08
N ASP A 177 10.31 5.83 -4.94
CA ASP A 177 10.87 6.85 -5.81
C ASP A 177 11.48 8.04 -5.04
N VAL A 178 10.89 8.39 -3.90
CA VAL A 178 11.46 9.39 -2.99
C VAL A 178 12.77 8.90 -2.40
N LEU A 179 12.79 7.65 -1.92
CA LEU A 179 14.02 7.07 -1.35
C LEU A 179 15.12 6.86 -2.37
N VAL A 180 14.79 6.59 -3.64
CA VAL A 180 15.75 6.51 -4.74
C VAL A 180 16.52 7.81 -4.88
N VAL A 181 15.82 8.94 -4.83
CA VAL A 181 16.44 10.27 -4.94
C VAL A 181 17.23 10.61 -3.66
N GLU A 182 16.63 10.38 -2.48
CA GLU A 182 17.23 10.76 -1.21
C GLU A 182 18.52 9.99 -0.88
N LEU A 183 18.52 8.70 -1.19
CA LEU A 183 19.66 7.83 -0.89
C LEU A 183 20.66 7.74 -2.04
N ASP A 184 20.48 8.56 -3.09
CA ASP A 184 21.27 8.51 -4.33
C ASP A 184 21.47 7.05 -4.78
N SER A 185 20.36 6.35 -5.01
CA SER A 185 20.35 4.90 -5.22
C SER A 185 19.42 4.53 -6.36
N ASN A 186 19.23 3.24 -6.59
CA ASN A 186 18.24 2.74 -7.54
C ASN A 186 17.23 1.81 -6.84
N ARG A 187 16.09 1.59 -7.50
CA ARG A 187 15.00 0.77 -6.95
C ARG A 187 15.45 -0.63 -6.54
N ASN A 188 16.27 -1.28 -7.37
CA ASN A 188 16.74 -2.64 -7.11
C ASN A 188 17.64 -2.70 -5.87
N ALA A 189 18.53 -1.71 -5.69
CA ALA A 189 19.39 -1.62 -4.51
C ALA A 189 18.57 -1.40 -3.23
N ILE A 190 17.51 -0.57 -3.28
CA ILE A 190 16.64 -0.34 -2.13
C ILE A 190 15.83 -1.61 -1.82
N TYR A 191 15.26 -2.29 -2.83
CA TYR A 191 14.58 -3.57 -2.62
C TYR A 191 15.49 -4.63 -2.03
N LYS A 192 16.73 -4.75 -2.53
CA LYS A 192 17.72 -5.67 -1.96
C LYS A 192 18.02 -5.34 -0.50
N THR A 193 18.23 -4.05 -0.20
CA THR A 193 18.48 -3.59 1.18
C THR A 193 17.32 -3.94 2.10
N LEU A 194 16.09 -3.70 1.67
CA LEU A 194 14.88 -4.04 2.44
C LEU A 194 14.72 -5.56 2.61
N PHE A 195 14.97 -6.32 1.55
CA PHE A 195 14.92 -7.80 1.61
C PHE A 195 15.94 -8.35 2.61
N ASP A 196 17.18 -7.88 2.56
CA ASP A 196 18.23 -8.30 3.49
C ASP A 196 17.91 -7.88 4.93
N ALA A 197 17.33 -6.69 5.13
CA ALA A 197 16.87 -6.24 6.42
C ALA A 197 15.77 -7.16 6.99
N ARG A 198 14.73 -7.45 6.21
CA ARG A 198 13.63 -8.34 6.61
C ARG A 198 14.12 -9.75 6.94
N ARG A 199 15.07 -10.28 6.16
CA ARG A 199 15.65 -11.60 6.41
C ARG A 199 16.38 -11.65 7.75
N LYS A 200 17.20 -10.63 8.08
CA LYS A 200 17.89 -10.53 9.36
C LYS A 200 16.92 -10.45 10.53
N LEU A 201 15.91 -9.59 10.42
CA LEU A 201 14.88 -9.43 11.45
C LEU A 201 14.10 -10.73 11.68
N ARG A 202 13.72 -11.43 10.59
CA ARG A 202 13.05 -12.74 10.71
C ARG A 202 13.93 -13.75 11.43
N THR A 203 15.20 -13.86 11.05
CA THR A 203 16.15 -14.78 11.68
C THR A 203 16.26 -14.50 13.18
N GLU A 204 16.37 -13.23 13.58
CA GLU A 204 16.47 -12.82 14.98
C GLU A 204 15.18 -13.13 15.76
N LEU A 205 14.01 -12.82 15.19
CA LEU A 205 12.73 -13.07 15.85
C LEU A 205 12.42 -14.57 15.98
N VAL A 206 12.85 -15.39 15.01
CA VAL A 206 12.75 -16.87 15.11
C VAL A 206 13.70 -17.38 16.19
N ALA A 207 14.95 -16.91 16.22
CA ALA A 207 15.94 -17.32 17.21
C ALA A 207 15.50 -17.02 18.66
N ASN A 208 14.73 -15.94 18.84
CA ASN A 208 14.20 -15.53 20.14
C ASN A 208 12.78 -16.08 20.43
N GLY A 209 12.24 -16.95 19.57
CA GLY A 209 10.96 -17.63 19.80
C GLY A 209 9.71 -16.78 19.54
N TYR A 210 9.84 -15.63 18.87
CA TYR A 210 8.70 -14.77 18.54
C TYR A 210 8.02 -15.15 17.22
N LEU A 211 8.66 -15.94 16.37
CA LEU A 211 8.12 -16.42 15.10
C LEU A 211 8.45 -17.90 14.90
N ASP A 212 7.56 -18.60 14.22
CA ASP A 212 7.80 -19.96 13.76
C ASP A 212 8.78 -20.01 12.59
N SER A 213 9.51 -21.11 12.47
CA SER A 213 10.55 -21.34 11.46
C SER A 213 9.99 -21.42 10.03
#